data_0361a1df98b77ba93c32ca7bfcfd3cd3
#
_entry.id   0361a1df98b77ba93c32ca7bfcfd3cd3
#
_cell.length_a   1.000
_cell.length_b   1.000
_cell.length_c   1.000
_cell.angle_alpha   90.00
_cell.angle_beta   90.00
_cell.angle_gamma   90.00
#
_symmetry.space_group_name_H-M   'P 1'
#
loop_
_entity.id
_entity.type
_entity.pdbx_description
1 polymer ?
#
loop_
_entity_poly.entity_id
_entity_poly.type
_entity_poly.pdbx_seq_one_letter_code
_entity_poly.pdbx_strand_id
1 'polypeptide(L)'
;MMYRVLVPLLSLLVCGCSMANSSGVSAGFAASEQPTNSVPSSRLASESQSSGQGSGQSSEGSPRRYASNDDHIPKGTFERAPSGALADRDYSGTQLDPEKARDLINAYRKQKGLKPLKLNTALTEAAKAHSRDLAKWDRISHYGSDGSNPWDRVKRAGYSAKVAAENVGTGQVSLEEVIKGWQASSGHNKNLLLADVEHMGIALVQDPRTEFKTFWTLVVGASL
;
A
#
# COMPACT_ATOMS: atom_id res chain seq x y z
N MET A 1 -59.79 -41.45 -5.87
CA MET A 1 -58.52 -42.02 -5.39
C MET A 1 -57.43 -40.97 -5.63
N MET A 2 -57.10 -40.20 -4.59
CA MET A 2 -56.05 -39.14 -4.66
C MET A 2 -54.78 -39.67 -4.05
N TYR A 3 -53.73 -39.84 -4.83
CA TYR A 3 -52.40 -40.17 -4.35
C TYR A 3 -51.68 -38.88 -3.92
N ARG A 4 -51.42 -38.75 -2.63
CA ARG A 4 -50.52 -37.74 -2.06
C ARG A 4 -49.09 -38.26 -2.18
N VAL A 5 -48.26 -37.57 -2.99
CA VAL A 5 -46.82 -37.80 -3.04
C VAL A 5 -46.19 -36.99 -1.92
N LEU A 6 -45.59 -37.67 -0.95
CA LEU A 6 -44.77 -37.11 0.10
C LEU A 6 -43.35 -36.87 -0.49
N VAL A 7 -42.89 -35.63 -0.53
CA VAL A 7 -41.51 -35.28 -0.85
C VAL A 7 -40.73 -35.19 0.44
N PRO A 8 -39.65 -35.96 0.64
CA PRO A 8 -38.82 -35.81 1.82
C PRO A 8 -37.91 -34.54 1.69
N LEU A 9 -37.97 -33.72 2.73
CA LEU A 9 -37.10 -32.58 2.95
C LEU A 9 -35.69 -33.10 3.23
N LEU A 10 -34.79 -32.95 2.23
CA LEU A 10 -33.36 -33.26 2.39
C LEU A 10 -32.69 -32.06 3.05
N SER A 11 -32.41 -32.16 4.33
CA SER A 11 -31.61 -31.18 5.08
C SER A 11 -30.17 -31.22 4.57
N LEU A 12 -29.78 -30.22 3.78
CA LEU A 12 -28.38 -29.99 3.46
C LEU A 12 -27.68 -29.41 4.70
N LEU A 13 -26.89 -30.26 5.35
CA LEU A 13 -25.85 -29.84 6.28
C LEU A 13 -24.81 -29.03 5.48
N VAL A 14 -24.81 -27.73 5.65
CA VAL A 14 -23.72 -26.88 5.18
C VAL A 14 -22.54 -27.15 6.12
N CYS A 15 -21.67 -28.04 5.69
CA CYS A 15 -20.34 -28.21 6.27
C CYS A 15 -19.56 -26.92 6.06
N GLY A 16 -19.30 -26.20 7.14
CA GLY A 16 -18.48 -24.99 7.12
C GLY A 16 -17.05 -25.34 6.68
N CYS A 17 -16.73 -25.07 5.42
CA CYS A 17 -15.35 -25.05 4.98
C CYS A 17 -14.63 -23.89 5.64
N SER A 18 -13.72 -24.22 6.54
CA SER A 18 -12.68 -23.31 7.03
C SER A 18 -12.07 -22.50 5.87
N MET A 19 -12.20 -21.21 5.94
CA MET A 19 -11.53 -20.29 5.05
C MET A 19 -10.04 -20.51 5.17
N ALA A 20 -9.41 -20.96 4.09
CA ALA A 20 -7.96 -20.94 3.95
C ALA A 20 -7.47 -19.50 4.18
N ASN A 21 -6.62 -19.32 5.17
CA ASN A 21 -5.96 -18.07 5.49
C ASN A 21 -5.23 -17.57 4.23
N SER A 22 -5.64 -16.44 3.67
CA SER A 22 -4.87 -15.80 2.60
C SER A 22 -3.52 -15.41 3.18
N SER A 23 -2.43 -15.98 2.66
CA SER A 23 -1.08 -15.81 3.18
C SER A 23 -0.44 -14.44 2.84
N GLY A 24 -1.23 -13.46 2.41
CA GLY A 24 -0.77 -12.10 2.12
C GLY A 24 -0.89 -11.18 3.33
N VAL A 25 0.04 -10.27 3.50
CA VAL A 25 -0.01 -9.21 4.52
C VAL A 25 -0.53 -7.91 3.88
N SER A 26 -1.37 -7.21 4.58
CA SER A 26 -1.95 -5.95 4.11
C SER A 26 -1.97 -4.89 5.22
N ALA A 27 -1.63 -3.65 4.86
CA ALA A 27 -1.72 -2.49 5.74
C ALA A 27 -2.60 -1.40 5.12
N GLY A 28 -3.39 -0.72 5.91
CA GLY A 28 -4.30 0.35 5.49
C GLY A 28 -4.00 1.67 6.21
N PHE A 29 -3.89 2.74 5.42
CA PHE A 29 -3.73 4.11 5.89
C PHE A 29 -5.09 4.83 5.83
N ALA A 30 -5.57 5.32 6.96
CA ALA A 30 -6.81 6.08 7.02
C ALA A 30 -6.64 7.45 6.35
N ALA A 31 -7.65 7.87 5.58
CA ALA A 31 -7.69 9.22 5.06
C ALA A 31 -7.63 10.23 6.21
N SER A 32 -6.69 11.17 6.13
CA SER A 32 -6.60 12.31 7.03
C SER A 32 -6.61 13.60 6.21
N GLU A 33 -7.25 14.62 6.71
CA GLU A 33 -7.08 15.97 6.18
C GLU A 33 -5.64 16.42 6.41
N GLN A 34 -5.10 17.21 5.51
CA GLN A 34 -3.75 17.74 5.61
C GLN A 34 -3.60 18.51 6.93
N PRO A 35 -2.60 18.22 7.78
CA PRO A 35 -2.36 19.06 8.94
C PRO A 35 -1.98 20.46 8.47
N THR A 36 -2.74 21.45 8.91
CA THR A 36 -2.40 22.87 8.72
C THR A 36 -1.23 23.20 9.64
N ASN A 37 0.00 23.03 9.16
CA ASN A 37 1.18 23.51 9.85
C ASN A 37 1.31 25.01 9.67
N SER A 38 0.73 25.76 10.57
CA SER A 38 1.14 27.13 10.87
C SER A 38 2.45 27.06 11.66
N VAL A 39 3.57 27.30 10.98
CA VAL A 39 4.89 27.45 11.61
C VAL A 39 4.95 28.86 12.20
N PRO A 40 5.18 29.06 13.52
CA PRO A 40 5.53 30.36 14.02
C PRO A 40 6.99 30.66 13.68
N SER A 41 7.20 31.74 12.93
CA SER A 41 8.51 32.36 12.76
C SER A 41 9.05 32.82 14.10
N SER A 42 10.21 32.31 14.51
CA SER A 42 11.05 32.98 15.51
C SER A 42 12.52 32.92 15.11
N ARG A 43 13.01 34.08 14.92
CA ARG A 43 14.29 34.70 14.68
C ARG A 43 15.51 34.11 15.39
N LEU A 44 16.65 34.11 14.61
CA LEU A 44 17.97 34.71 14.89
C LEU A 44 18.77 34.27 16.13
N ALA A 45 19.99 33.76 15.87
CA ALA A 45 21.32 34.33 16.22
C ALA A 45 22.37 33.31 15.80
N SER A 46 23.22 33.59 14.89
CA SER A 46 24.57 34.20 14.79
C SER A 46 25.69 33.49 15.56
N GLU A 47 26.73 33.15 14.74
CA GLU A 47 28.18 33.09 15.03
C GLU A 47 28.73 31.94 15.88
N SER A 48 29.68 31.17 15.34
CA SER A 48 31.10 31.53 15.30
C SER A 48 31.94 30.49 14.53
N GLN A 49 32.95 30.98 13.87
CA GLN A 49 34.01 30.30 13.16
C GLN A 49 34.93 29.50 14.08
N SER A 50 35.43 28.36 13.61
CA SER A 50 36.75 27.88 14.01
C SER A 50 37.36 27.03 12.88
N SER A 51 38.49 27.57 12.38
CA SER A 51 39.42 26.96 11.44
C SER A 51 40.23 25.84 12.09
N GLY A 52 40.42 24.73 11.36
CA GLY A 52 41.36 23.68 11.71
C GLY A 52 41.78 22.87 10.51
N GLN A 53 42.95 23.21 9.94
CA GLN A 53 43.66 22.40 8.95
C GLN A 53 44.21 21.13 9.59
N GLY A 54 44.12 20.00 8.89
CA GLY A 54 44.76 18.75 9.25
C GLY A 54 44.85 17.80 8.07
N SER A 55 46.05 17.67 7.57
CA SER A 55 46.59 16.90 6.45
C SER A 55 46.21 15.45 6.37
N GLY A 56 46.12 14.98 5.14
CA GLY A 56 45.88 13.67 4.54
C GLY A 56 46.40 12.43 5.21
N GLN A 57 45.62 11.38 4.94
CA GLN A 57 46.14 10.03 4.67
C GLN A 57 45.10 9.20 3.93
N SER A 58 45.50 8.73 2.75
CA SER A 58 44.79 7.72 1.97
C SER A 58 44.76 6.40 2.74
N SER A 59 43.59 5.84 2.96
CA SER A 59 43.44 4.44 3.33
C SER A 59 42.26 3.81 2.60
N GLU A 60 42.62 2.71 1.97
CA GLU A 60 41.89 1.76 1.16
C GLU A 60 40.47 1.43 1.64
N GLY A 61 39.64 1.13 0.64
CA GLY A 61 38.22 0.86 0.70
C GLY A 61 37.79 -0.17 1.74
N SER A 62 37.17 0.31 2.79
CA SER A 62 36.21 -0.45 3.55
C SER A 62 34.87 -0.48 2.79
N PRO A 63 34.16 -1.61 2.72
CA PRO A 63 32.84 -1.65 2.11
C PRO A 63 31.96 -0.62 2.82
N ARG A 64 31.45 0.34 2.09
CA ARG A 64 30.47 1.29 2.60
C ARG A 64 29.31 0.47 3.13
N ARG A 65 29.21 0.33 4.46
CA ARG A 65 27.99 -0.05 5.11
C ARG A 65 26.98 1.03 4.69
N TYR A 66 26.02 0.64 3.89
CA TYR A 66 24.83 1.45 3.72
C TYR A 66 24.28 1.61 5.14
N ALA A 67 24.36 2.82 5.68
CA ALA A 67 23.59 3.18 6.86
C ALA A 67 22.15 2.85 6.48
N SER A 68 21.50 1.97 7.21
CA SER A 68 20.10 1.68 7.01
C SER A 68 19.36 2.99 7.21
N ASN A 69 18.64 3.48 6.20
CA ASN A 69 17.80 4.67 6.32
C ASN A 69 16.61 4.43 7.27
N ASP A 70 16.67 3.37 8.06
CA ASP A 70 15.65 2.99 9.04
C ASP A 70 15.57 3.99 10.21
N ASP A 71 16.59 4.86 10.39
CA ASP A 71 16.64 5.84 11.50
C ASP A 71 15.61 6.97 11.35
N HIS A 72 15.06 7.18 10.15
CA HIS A 72 14.04 8.20 9.86
C HIS A 72 12.62 7.65 9.90
N ILE A 73 12.45 6.33 10.02
CA ILE A 73 11.14 5.69 10.03
C ILE A 73 10.75 5.45 11.49
N PRO A 74 9.56 5.88 11.93
CA PRO A 74 9.08 5.58 13.28
C PRO A 74 9.13 4.07 13.55
N LYS A 75 9.71 3.67 14.67
CA LYS A 75 9.84 2.25 15.06
C LYS A 75 8.46 1.58 15.06
N GLY A 76 8.37 0.37 14.49
CA GLY A 76 7.11 -0.38 14.45
C GLY A 76 6.17 0.01 13.30
N THR A 77 6.60 0.84 12.35
CA THR A 77 5.78 1.25 11.19
C THR A 77 5.97 0.38 9.96
N PHE A 78 6.78 -0.65 10.04
CA PHE A 78 6.97 -1.62 8.96
C PHE A 78 6.99 -3.05 9.47
N GLU A 79 6.60 -3.99 8.60
CA GLU A 79 6.64 -5.42 8.85
C GLU A 79 7.45 -6.12 7.77
N ARG A 80 8.07 -7.25 8.12
CA ARG A 80 8.78 -8.14 7.22
C ARG A 80 8.06 -9.47 7.15
N ALA A 81 8.10 -10.14 5.99
CA ALA A 81 7.59 -11.50 5.90
C ALA A 81 8.48 -12.46 6.69
N PRO A 82 7.89 -13.46 7.38
CA PRO A 82 8.65 -14.61 7.83
C PRO A 82 9.31 -15.30 6.64
N SER A 83 10.57 -15.72 6.80
CA SER A 83 11.31 -16.38 5.72
C SER A 83 10.58 -17.62 5.20
N GLY A 84 10.44 -17.72 3.89
CA GLY A 84 9.77 -18.81 3.21
C GLY A 84 8.25 -18.86 3.32
N ALA A 85 7.61 -17.94 4.05
CA ALA A 85 6.15 -17.97 4.27
C ALA A 85 5.30 -17.95 2.98
N LEU A 86 5.86 -17.43 1.89
CA LEU A 86 5.19 -17.27 0.59
C LEU A 86 5.89 -18.05 -0.54
N ALA A 87 6.85 -18.94 -0.20
CA ALA A 87 7.68 -19.64 -1.18
C ALA A 87 6.90 -20.58 -2.11
N ASP A 88 5.83 -21.20 -1.59
CA ASP A 88 5.04 -22.21 -2.33
C ASP A 88 3.94 -21.60 -3.21
N ARG A 89 3.87 -20.27 -3.32
CA ARG A 89 2.86 -19.59 -4.12
C ARG A 89 3.34 -19.37 -5.55
N ASP A 90 2.45 -19.60 -6.52
CA ASP A 90 2.74 -19.34 -7.94
C ASP A 90 2.43 -17.89 -8.31
N TYR A 91 3.47 -17.14 -8.63
CA TYR A 91 3.42 -15.76 -9.08
C TYR A 91 3.55 -15.59 -10.59
N SER A 92 3.67 -16.67 -11.37
CA SER A 92 3.92 -16.60 -12.81
C SER A 92 2.84 -15.88 -13.61
N GLY A 93 1.59 -15.98 -13.14
CA GLY A 93 0.44 -15.29 -13.73
C GLY A 93 0.12 -13.93 -13.13
N THR A 94 0.94 -13.45 -12.17
CA THR A 94 0.67 -12.18 -11.50
C THR A 94 0.90 -11.01 -12.45
N GLN A 95 -0.13 -10.21 -12.66
CA GLN A 95 -0.06 -9.02 -13.50
C GLN A 95 -1.08 -7.97 -13.04
N LEU A 96 -0.84 -6.72 -13.41
CA LEU A 96 -1.74 -5.61 -13.17
C LEU A 96 -2.23 -5.02 -14.47
N ASP A 97 -3.53 -5.06 -14.68
CA ASP A 97 -4.26 -4.22 -15.62
C ASP A 97 -4.95 -3.10 -14.82
N PRO A 98 -4.50 -1.84 -14.95
CA PRO A 98 -5.05 -0.71 -14.18
C PRO A 98 -6.53 -0.44 -14.51
N GLU A 99 -6.95 -0.65 -15.75
CA GLU A 99 -8.34 -0.47 -16.16
C GLU A 99 -9.25 -1.52 -15.50
N LYS A 100 -8.84 -2.78 -15.51
CA LYS A 100 -9.54 -3.86 -14.82
C LYS A 100 -9.58 -3.58 -13.30
N ALA A 101 -8.49 -3.09 -12.71
CA ALA A 101 -8.45 -2.72 -11.29
C ALA A 101 -9.47 -1.63 -10.96
N ARG A 102 -9.52 -0.57 -11.79
CA ARG A 102 -10.52 0.50 -11.66
C ARG A 102 -11.93 -0.07 -11.75
N ASP A 103 -12.20 -0.93 -12.70
CA ASP A 103 -13.55 -1.46 -12.93
C ASP A 103 -14.01 -2.35 -11.77
N LEU A 104 -13.13 -3.20 -11.24
CA LEU A 104 -13.42 -4.03 -10.05
C LEU A 104 -13.71 -3.17 -8.81
N ILE A 105 -12.88 -2.15 -8.55
CA ILE A 105 -13.07 -1.23 -7.42
C ILE A 105 -14.37 -0.43 -7.62
N ASN A 106 -14.65 0.06 -8.83
CA ASN A 106 -15.87 0.81 -9.12
C ASN A 106 -17.14 -0.05 -9.05
N ALA A 107 -17.07 -1.32 -9.45
CA ALA A 107 -18.18 -2.25 -9.24
C ALA A 107 -18.51 -2.41 -7.75
N TYR A 108 -17.50 -2.53 -6.90
CA TYR A 108 -17.67 -2.61 -5.45
C TYR A 108 -18.22 -1.28 -4.88
N ARG A 109 -17.68 -0.13 -5.28
CA ARG A 109 -18.16 1.18 -4.86
C ARG A 109 -19.63 1.40 -5.26
N LYS A 110 -20.01 1.00 -6.48
CA LYS A 110 -21.40 1.08 -6.99
C LYS A 110 -22.36 0.28 -6.11
N GLN A 111 -21.98 -0.93 -5.66
CA GLN A 111 -22.79 -1.74 -4.74
C GLN A 111 -23.05 -1.04 -3.40
N LYS A 112 -22.19 -0.08 -3.03
CA LYS A 112 -22.30 0.74 -1.81
C LYS A 112 -22.87 2.14 -2.07
N GLY A 113 -23.38 2.40 -3.28
CA GLY A 113 -23.99 3.68 -3.64
C GLY A 113 -23.00 4.83 -3.85
N LEU A 114 -21.70 4.54 -4.04
CA LEU A 114 -20.65 5.55 -4.18
C LEU A 114 -20.33 5.86 -5.65
N LYS A 115 -19.85 7.08 -5.88
CA LYS A 115 -19.38 7.52 -7.21
C LYS A 115 -18.16 6.70 -7.66
N PRO A 116 -18.03 6.45 -8.98
CA PRO A 116 -16.87 5.77 -9.54
C PRO A 116 -15.61 6.65 -9.46
N LEU A 117 -14.45 6.01 -9.34
CA LEU A 117 -13.12 6.62 -9.42
C LEU A 117 -12.60 6.60 -10.86
N LYS A 118 -11.79 7.61 -11.20
CA LYS A 118 -11.06 7.71 -12.46
C LYS A 118 -9.58 7.44 -12.22
N LEU A 119 -8.92 6.79 -13.17
CA LEU A 119 -7.46 6.67 -13.12
C LEU A 119 -6.80 8.04 -13.21
N ASN A 120 -5.77 8.26 -12.41
CA ASN A 120 -4.97 9.48 -12.41
C ASN A 120 -3.49 9.13 -12.46
N THR A 121 -2.77 9.73 -13.41
CA THR A 121 -1.35 9.44 -13.65
C THR A 121 -0.47 9.79 -12.45
N ALA A 122 -0.70 10.92 -11.80
CA ALA A 122 0.10 11.34 -10.65
C ALA A 122 -0.09 10.38 -9.46
N LEU A 123 -1.33 9.96 -9.17
CA LEU A 123 -1.58 8.94 -8.14
C LEU A 123 -0.97 7.59 -8.51
N THR A 124 -0.97 7.23 -9.79
CA THR A 124 -0.31 6.00 -10.28
C THR A 124 1.20 6.06 -10.08
N GLU A 125 1.83 7.19 -10.38
CA GLU A 125 3.28 7.37 -10.16
C GLU A 125 3.63 7.38 -8.66
N ALA A 126 2.81 7.97 -7.79
CA ALA A 126 2.97 7.88 -6.34
C ALA A 126 2.90 6.41 -5.86
N ALA A 127 1.92 5.64 -6.34
CA ALA A 127 1.78 4.22 -6.03
C ALA A 127 2.98 3.39 -6.53
N LYS A 128 3.45 3.63 -7.77
CA LYS A 128 4.63 2.96 -8.33
C LYS A 128 5.90 3.25 -7.52
N ALA A 129 6.12 4.52 -7.16
CA ALA A 129 7.27 4.90 -6.35
C ALA A 129 7.28 4.16 -5.02
N HIS A 130 6.13 4.08 -4.35
CA HIS A 130 6.01 3.37 -3.08
C HIS A 130 6.18 1.87 -3.21
N SER A 131 5.52 1.21 -4.17
CA SER A 131 5.71 -0.23 -4.40
C SER A 131 7.15 -0.61 -4.71
N ARG A 132 7.90 0.23 -5.47
CA ARG A 132 9.33 0.03 -5.72
C ARG A 132 10.17 0.16 -4.46
N ASP A 133 9.86 1.12 -3.62
CA ASP A 133 10.55 1.31 -2.35
C ASP A 133 10.32 0.14 -1.39
N LEU A 134 9.07 -0.32 -1.27
CA LEU A 134 8.73 -1.50 -0.47
C LEU A 134 9.45 -2.76 -0.95
N ALA A 135 9.50 -2.98 -2.29
CA ALA A 135 10.20 -4.11 -2.89
C ALA A 135 11.71 -4.05 -2.63
N LYS A 136 12.32 -2.88 -2.77
CA LYS A 136 13.75 -2.67 -2.51
C LYS A 136 14.16 -3.06 -1.08
N TRP A 137 13.31 -2.83 -0.11
CA TRP A 137 13.57 -3.07 1.30
C TRP A 137 12.89 -4.33 1.85
N ASP A 138 12.15 -5.04 0.98
CA ASP A 138 11.40 -6.25 1.35
C ASP A 138 10.58 -6.07 2.63
N ARG A 139 9.70 -5.08 2.63
CA ARG A 139 8.88 -4.73 3.78
C ARG A 139 7.51 -4.22 3.38
N ILE A 140 6.57 -4.22 4.31
CA ILE A 140 5.28 -3.53 4.19
C ILE A 140 5.23 -2.36 5.16
N SER A 141 4.88 -1.18 4.67
CA SER A 141 4.76 0.06 5.44
C SER A 141 3.95 1.09 4.66
N HIS A 142 3.40 2.09 5.35
CA HIS A 142 2.91 3.32 4.73
C HIS A 142 3.98 4.41 4.63
N TYR A 143 5.12 4.22 5.27
CA TYR A 143 6.27 5.13 5.18
C TYR A 143 7.27 4.65 4.16
N GLY A 144 7.77 5.58 3.36
CA GLY A 144 8.90 5.34 2.47
C GLY A 144 10.21 5.18 3.23
N SER A 145 11.23 4.62 2.58
CA SER A 145 12.59 4.51 3.15
C SER A 145 13.24 5.88 3.40
N ASP A 146 12.73 6.91 2.74
CA ASP A 146 13.09 8.30 2.91
C ASP A 146 12.27 9.03 3.99
N GLY A 147 11.45 8.29 4.75
CA GLY A 147 10.55 8.83 5.76
C GLY A 147 9.26 9.46 5.20
N SER A 148 9.07 9.46 3.88
CA SER A 148 7.87 10.05 3.27
C SER A 148 6.60 9.28 3.65
N ASN A 149 5.54 10.01 3.99
CA ASN A 149 4.20 9.49 4.14
C ASN A 149 3.44 9.50 2.80
N PRO A 150 2.21 8.96 2.69
CA PRO A 150 1.44 8.97 1.45
C PRO A 150 1.18 10.36 0.87
N TRP A 151 0.97 11.39 1.71
CA TRP A 151 0.77 12.78 1.29
C TRP A 151 2.01 13.35 0.59
N ASP A 152 3.19 13.10 1.14
CA ASP A 152 4.45 13.56 0.58
C ASP A 152 4.67 12.98 -0.83
N ARG A 153 4.35 11.68 -1.00
CA ARG A 153 4.50 10.99 -2.28
C ARG A 153 3.50 11.50 -3.33
N VAL A 154 2.25 11.69 -2.93
CA VAL A 154 1.17 12.22 -3.79
C VAL A 154 1.51 13.64 -4.24
N LYS A 155 1.96 14.51 -3.32
CA LYS A 155 2.42 15.87 -3.62
C LYS A 155 3.64 15.88 -4.53
N ARG A 156 4.62 15.04 -4.25
CA ARG A 156 5.85 14.89 -5.07
C ARG A 156 5.53 14.42 -6.49
N ALA A 157 4.51 13.62 -6.67
CA ALA A 157 4.02 13.18 -7.97
C ALA A 157 3.19 14.24 -8.71
N GLY A 158 2.98 15.42 -8.13
CA GLY A 158 2.26 16.54 -8.75
C GLY A 158 0.76 16.53 -8.57
N TYR A 159 0.23 15.77 -7.61
CA TYR A 159 -1.20 15.76 -7.30
C TYR A 159 -1.50 16.65 -6.11
N SER A 160 -2.23 17.76 -6.33
CA SER A 160 -2.67 18.66 -5.26
C SER A 160 -3.89 18.07 -4.57
N ALA A 161 -3.65 17.28 -3.54
CA ALA A 161 -4.71 16.55 -2.84
C ALA A 161 -5.43 17.41 -1.81
N LYS A 162 -6.78 17.34 -1.81
CA LYS A 162 -7.63 17.69 -0.68
C LYS A 162 -7.80 16.50 0.27
N VAL A 163 -7.95 15.31 -0.31
CA VAL A 163 -8.06 14.03 0.40
C VAL A 163 -7.14 13.03 -0.29
N ALA A 164 -6.43 12.22 0.48
CA ALA A 164 -5.68 11.08 -0.01
C ALA A 164 -5.72 9.92 1.00
N ALA A 165 -5.77 8.71 0.49
CA ALA A 165 -5.66 7.49 1.28
C ALA A 165 -4.91 6.42 0.51
N GLU A 166 -4.28 5.50 1.23
CA GLU A 166 -3.44 4.47 0.65
C GLU A 166 -3.81 3.08 1.20
N ASN A 167 -3.84 2.09 0.32
CA ASN A 167 -3.84 0.69 0.68
C ASN A 167 -2.56 0.04 0.14
N VAL A 168 -1.89 -0.73 0.98
CA VAL A 168 -0.73 -1.54 0.62
C VAL A 168 -1.08 -3.01 0.79
N GLY A 169 -0.54 -3.86 -0.09
CA GLY A 169 -0.66 -5.32 0.00
C GLY A 169 0.62 -5.98 -0.50
N THR A 170 0.98 -7.10 0.10
CA THR A 170 2.18 -7.86 -0.27
C THR A 170 1.88 -9.36 -0.29
N GLY A 171 2.47 -10.07 -1.25
CA GLY A 171 2.34 -11.52 -1.34
C GLY A 171 1.10 -12.03 -2.06
N GLN A 172 0.21 -11.18 -2.56
CA GLN A 172 -0.95 -11.61 -3.35
C GLN A 172 -0.54 -11.98 -4.77
N VAL A 173 -1.08 -13.08 -5.28
CA VAL A 173 -0.76 -13.61 -6.62
C VAL A 173 -1.64 -13.02 -7.72
N SER A 174 -2.70 -12.28 -7.37
CA SER A 174 -3.59 -11.68 -8.36
C SER A 174 -4.22 -10.39 -7.89
N LEU A 175 -4.71 -9.61 -8.85
CA LEU A 175 -5.46 -8.38 -8.61
C LEU A 175 -6.74 -8.64 -7.81
N GLU A 176 -7.43 -9.73 -8.09
CA GLU A 176 -8.66 -10.12 -7.39
C GLU A 176 -8.36 -10.46 -5.94
N GLU A 177 -7.26 -11.15 -5.68
CA GLU A 177 -6.85 -11.51 -4.32
C GLU A 177 -6.54 -10.29 -3.48
N VAL A 178 -5.75 -9.34 -4.00
CA VAL A 178 -5.42 -8.13 -3.24
C VAL A 178 -6.65 -7.27 -2.96
N ILE A 179 -7.52 -7.07 -3.95
CA ILE A 179 -8.77 -6.32 -3.77
C ILE A 179 -9.67 -7.00 -2.74
N LYS A 180 -9.82 -8.32 -2.80
CA LYS A 180 -10.59 -9.09 -1.81
C LYS A 180 -10.00 -8.95 -0.41
N GLY A 181 -8.68 -8.99 -0.28
CA GLY A 181 -7.99 -8.75 0.99
C GLY A 181 -8.30 -7.36 1.55
N TRP A 182 -8.24 -6.33 0.70
CA TRP A 182 -8.59 -4.97 1.10
C TRP A 182 -10.07 -4.81 1.48
N GLN A 183 -10.97 -5.47 0.79
CA GLN A 183 -12.40 -5.48 1.15
C GLN A 183 -12.67 -6.15 2.50
N ALA A 184 -11.92 -7.19 2.85
CA ALA A 184 -12.07 -7.93 4.10
C ALA A 184 -11.46 -7.21 5.32
N SER A 185 -10.51 -6.31 5.11
CA SER A 185 -9.85 -5.53 6.16
C SER A 185 -10.60 -4.23 6.44
N SER A 186 -11.00 -3.98 7.68
CA SER A 186 -11.78 -2.78 8.04
C SER A 186 -11.07 -1.47 7.69
N GLY A 187 -9.74 -1.39 7.87
CA GLY A 187 -8.94 -0.21 7.56
C GLY A 187 -8.85 0.06 6.06
N HIS A 188 -8.51 -0.98 5.28
CA HIS A 188 -8.42 -0.86 3.83
C HIS A 188 -9.78 -0.62 3.18
N ASN A 189 -10.81 -1.27 3.70
CA ASN A 189 -12.17 -1.13 3.19
C ASN A 189 -12.68 0.30 3.35
N LYS A 190 -12.35 0.98 4.44
CA LYS A 190 -12.67 2.41 4.61
C LYS A 190 -12.10 3.24 3.46
N ASN A 191 -10.85 2.99 3.05
CA ASN A 191 -10.21 3.71 1.96
C ASN A 191 -10.86 3.41 0.60
N LEU A 192 -11.24 2.14 0.33
CA LEU A 192 -12.00 1.77 -0.87
C LEU A 192 -13.37 2.47 -0.94
N LEU A 193 -13.98 2.75 0.21
CA LEU A 193 -15.32 3.31 0.34
C LEU A 193 -15.35 4.79 0.73
N LEU A 194 -14.22 5.50 0.67
CA LEU A 194 -14.22 6.94 0.86
C LEU A 194 -15.16 7.62 -0.16
N ALA A 195 -16.12 8.41 0.35
CA ALA A 195 -17.11 9.07 -0.48
C ALA A 195 -16.53 10.26 -1.26
N ASP A 196 -15.60 10.97 -0.62
CA ASP A 196 -15.08 12.27 -1.09
C ASP A 196 -13.83 12.12 -1.99
N VAL A 197 -13.58 10.94 -2.56
CA VAL A 197 -12.51 10.72 -3.53
C VAL A 197 -13.05 10.53 -4.93
N GLU A 198 -12.29 10.99 -5.92
CA GLU A 198 -12.66 11.02 -7.33
C GLU A 198 -11.66 10.27 -8.22
N HIS A 199 -10.43 10.14 -7.75
CA HIS A 199 -9.32 9.61 -8.51
C HIS A 199 -8.68 8.42 -7.79
N MET A 200 -8.04 7.55 -8.57
CA MET A 200 -7.22 6.46 -8.07
C MET A 200 -5.96 6.26 -8.91
N GLY A 201 -4.94 5.73 -8.30
CA GLY A 201 -3.77 5.17 -8.97
C GLY A 201 -3.41 3.86 -8.30
N ILE A 202 -3.01 2.86 -9.09
CA ILE A 202 -2.64 1.54 -8.59
C ILE A 202 -1.34 1.08 -9.23
N ALA A 203 -0.53 0.34 -8.46
CA ALA A 203 0.73 -0.21 -8.92
C ALA A 203 0.96 -1.61 -8.37
N LEU A 204 1.72 -2.38 -9.12
CA LEU A 204 2.31 -3.65 -8.74
C LEU A 204 3.81 -3.62 -9.05
N VAL A 205 4.62 -4.06 -8.10
CA VAL A 205 6.02 -4.41 -8.31
C VAL A 205 6.20 -5.86 -7.91
N GLN A 206 6.91 -6.62 -8.75
CA GLN A 206 7.27 -8.00 -8.49
C GLN A 206 8.79 -8.09 -8.35
N ASP A 207 9.27 -8.70 -7.29
CA ASP A 207 10.67 -9.06 -7.13
C ASP A 207 10.76 -10.47 -6.52
N PRO A 208 11.06 -11.49 -7.32
CA PRO A 208 11.12 -12.87 -6.87
C PRO A 208 12.25 -13.16 -5.85
N ARG A 209 13.18 -12.20 -5.67
CA ARG A 209 14.28 -12.32 -4.70
C ARG A 209 13.87 -11.94 -3.29
N THR A 210 12.77 -11.20 -3.13
CA THR A 210 12.22 -10.77 -1.83
C THR A 210 11.41 -11.90 -1.18
N GLU A 211 11.15 -11.82 0.11
CA GLU A 211 10.24 -12.74 0.79
C GLU A 211 8.78 -12.51 0.40
N PHE A 212 8.38 -11.24 0.20
CA PHE A 212 7.00 -10.88 -0.18
C PHE A 212 6.65 -11.15 -1.64
N LYS A 213 7.61 -11.22 -2.56
CA LYS A 213 7.43 -11.47 -4.01
C LYS A 213 6.66 -10.41 -4.77
N THR A 214 5.55 -9.90 -4.22
CA THR A 214 4.67 -8.90 -4.86
C THR A 214 4.35 -7.77 -3.90
N PHE A 215 4.31 -6.54 -4.44
CA PHE A 215 4.06 -5.30 -3.70
C PHE A 215 3.02 -4.48 -4.44
N TRP A 216 1.85 -4.39 -3.83
CA TRP A 216 0.70 -3.68 -4.38
C TRP A 216 0.47 -2.39 -3.62
N THR A 217 0.25 -1.30 -4.33
CA THR A 217 -0.15 -0.02 -3.73
C THR A 217 -1.32 0.56 -4.50
N LEU A 218 -2.39 0.89 -3.79
CA LEU A 218 -3.51 1.68 -4.28
C LEU A 218 -3.50 3.03 -3.56
N VAL A 219 -3.54 4.12 -4.31
CA VAL A 219 -3.75 5.46 -3.79
C VAL A 219 -5.08 5.99 -4.33
N VAL A 220 -5.93 6.51 -3.46
CA VAL A 220 -7.17 7.20 -3.83
C VAL A 220 -7.11 8.66 -3.36
N GLY A 221 -7.76 9.56 -4.09
CA GLY A 221 -7.72 10.97 -3.72
C GLY A 221 -8.77 11.83 -4.40
N ALA A 222 -8.97 13.04 -3.83
CA ALA A 222 -9.65 14.16 -4.45
C ALA A 222 -8.68 15.33 -4.58
N SER A 223 -8.73 16.05 -5.70
CA SER A 223 -7.93 17.27 -5.90
C SER A 223 -8.55 18.47 -5.20
N LEU A 224 -7.71 19.47 -4.89
CA LEU A 224 -8.13 20.80 -4.46
C LEU A 224 -8.94 21.51 -5.53
#